data_1adacc5b76e94bf325b4d0516bcde345
#
_entry.id   1adacc5b76e94bf325b4d0516bcde345
#
_cell.length_a   1.000
_cell.length_b   1.000
_cell.length_c   1.000
_cell.angle_alpha   90.00
_cell.angle_beta   90.00
_cell.angle_gamma   90.00
#
_symmetry.space_group_name_H-M   'P 1'
#
loop_
_entity.id
_entity.type
_entity.pdbx_description
1 polymer ?
#
loop_
_entity_poly.entity_id
_entity_poly.type
_entity_poly.pdbx_seq_one_letter_code
_entity_poly.pdbx_strand_id
1 'polypeptide(L)'
;MKRLANRTDELAFFQKMVQGQVEPRILLIQAASGYGKTGLMGRFADQCPIGTLAVPLNLKAAGGLGIAYVFYRIRKVLAAHRFPHYERAIATFLHPDRTVAEIKISGNKLSGDQSKIQVVLQGQSEADRQFRLQQVQSAFFKDLRQCRSAIVFILDTFNGATPELQAWVEGQFLMEVADNQGLYCVVAGQQVPEASIEWESLHHRFCLKPIREHEAWYRYARDEGYLFNQEQLGMLVDLYQGVPDSIAQGIQMVSQHRQSS
;
A
#
# COMPACT_ATOMS: atom_id res chain seq x y z
N MET A 1 1.86 -0.09 19.03
CA MET A 1 1.37 0.72 17.89
C MET A 1 2.21 1.99 17.84
N LYS A 2 3.05 2.19 16.82
CA LYS A 2 3.90 3.41 16.75
C LYS A 2 3.00 4.64 16.59
N ARG A 3 3.16 5.64 17.43
CA ARG A 3 2.43 6.90 17.34
C ARG A 3 3.07 7.85 16.32
N LEU A 4 2.31 8.81 15.85
CA LEU A 4 2.80 9.87 14.97
C LEU A 4 2.78 11.19 15.75
N ALA A 5 3.78 12.02 15.57
CA ALA A 5 3.86 13.29 16.26
C ALA A 5 2.75 14.27 15.80
N ASN A 6 2.52 14.32 14.50
CA ASN A 6 1.43 15.09 13.86
C ASN A 6 1.17 14.51 12.47
N ARG A 7 -0.06 14.31 12.05
CA ARG A 7 -0.56 13.95 10.71
C ARG A 7 -2.09 13.90 10.75
N THR A 8 -2.66 14.84 11.48
CA THR A 8 -4.11 14.88 11.73
C THR A 8 -4.91 15.10 10.46
N ASP A 9 -4.44 15.96 9.56
CA ASP A 9 -5.14 16.31 8.32
C ASP A 9 -5.15 15.12 7.36
N GLU A 10 -4.01 14.45 7.21
CA GLU A 10 -3.89 13.26 6.36
C GLU A 10 -4.76 12.10 6.89
N LEU A 11 -4.78 11.91 8.21
CA LEU A 11 -5.61 10.89 8.85
C LEU A 11 -7.11 11.22 8.74
N ALA A 12 -7.49 12.48 8.96
CA ALA A 12 -8.88 12.93 8.84
C ALA A 12 -9.39 12.81 7.40
N PHE A 13 -8.56 13.19 6.41
CA PHE A 13 -8.91 13.02 5.00
C PHE A 13 -9.09 11.56 4.63
N PHE A 14 -8.15 10.70 5.04
CA PHE A 14 -8.25 9.25 4.81
C PHE A 14 -9.55 8.66 5.37
N GLN A 15 -9.93 9.04 6.59
CA GLN A 15 -11.18 8.58 7.19
C GLN A 15 -12.41 9.01 6.36
N LYS A 16 -12.48 10.28 5.94
CA LYS A 16 -13.56 10.79 5.09
C LYS A 16 -13.61 10.04 3.75
N MET A 17 -12.43 9.78 3.14
CA MET A 17 -12.31 9.06 1.89
C MET A 17 -12.88 7.64 2.00
N VAL A 18 -12.44 6.86 2.97
CA VAL A 18 -12.89 5.45 3.12
C VAL A 18 -14.36 5.35 3.57
N GLN A 19 -14.88 6.38 4.22
CA GLN A 19 -16.31 6.49 4.58
C GLN A 19 -17.19 7.01 3.44
N GLY A 20 -16.62 7.33 2.27
CA GLY A 20 -17.34 7.86 1.13
C GLY A 20 -17.89 9.29 1.33
N GLN A 21 -17.29 10.07 2.24
CA GLN A 21 -17.68 11.45 2.53
C GLN A 21 -17.02 12.48 1.60
N VAL A 22 -16.07 12.03 0.79
CA VAL A 22 -15.39 12.81 -0.26
C VAL A 22 -15.30 11.97 -1.51
N GLU A 23 -15.22 12.63 -2.68
CA GLU A 23 -15.15 11.94 -3.97
C GLU A 23 -13.86 11.15 -4.22
N PRO A 24 -12.66 11.65 -3.84
CA PRO A 24 -11.41 10.93 -4.07
C PRO A 24 -11.43 9.53 -3.48
N ARG A 25 -10.87 8.58 -4.23
CA ARG A 25 -10.63 7.18 -3.84
C ARG A 25 -9.16 6.81 -3.89
N ILE A 26 -8.34 7.71 -4.43
CA ILE A 26 -6.90 7.56 -4.54
C ILE A 26 -6.23 8.66 -3.72
N LEU A 27 -5.38 8.28 -2.76
CA LEU A 27 -4.65 9.20 -1.91
C LEU A 27 -3.15 9.05 -2.16
N LEU A 28 -2.51 10.12 -2.64
CA LEU A 28 -1.09 10.15 -2.94
C LEU A 28 -0.34 10.85 -1.80
N ILE A 29 0.64 10.17 -1.20
CA ILE A 29 1.46 10.68 -0.09
C ILE A 29 2.91 10.83 -0.56
N GLN A 30 3.28 12.03 -0.91
CA GLN A 30 4.61 12.35 -1.40
C GLN A 30 5.47 13.00 -0.30
N ALA A 31 6.69 12.50 -0.10
CA ALA A 31 7.65 13.14 0.79
C ALA A 31 9.07 12.58 0.61
N ALA A 32 10.08 13.34 1.02
CA ALA A 32 11.46 12.88 1.12
C ALA A 32 11.60 11.69 2.09
N SER A 33 12.76 11.03 2.08
CA SER A 33 13.09 10.00 3.08
C SER A 33 13.08 10.61 4.49
N GLY A 34 12.69 9.81 5.49
CA GLY A 34 12.68 10.26 6.89
C GLY A 34 11.45 11.07 7.31
N TYR A 35 10.50 11.38 6.42
CA TYR A 35 9.32 12.18 6.73
C TYR A 35 8.14 11.39 7.30
N GLY A 36 8.36 10.13 7.68
CA GLY A 36 7.38 9.32 8.41
C GLY A 36 6.31 8.66 7.53
N LYS A 37 6.51 8.53 6.20
CA LYS A 37 5.54 7.89 5.29
C LYS A 37 5.12 6.50 5.74
N THR A 38 6.07 5.60 5.99
CA THR A 38 5.79 4.21 6.39
C THR A 38 5.01 4.14 7.70
N GLY A 39 5.31 5.03 8.66
CA GLY A 39 4.52 5.16 9.90
C GLY A 39 3.08 5.58 9.62
N LEU A 40 2.88 6.53 8.72
CA LEU A 40 1.55 6.99 8.30
C LEU A 40 0.77 5.89 7.58
N MET A 41 1.43 5.11 6.68
CA MET A 41 0.82 3.95 6.02
C MET A 41 0.33 2.90 7.02
N GLY A 42 1.13 2.61 8.05
CA GLY A 42 0.71 1.73 9.14
C GLY A 42 -0.53 2.26 9.88
N ARG A 43 -0.58 3.58 10.15
CA ARG A 43 -1.74 4.20 10.81
C ARG A 43 -3.01 4.15 9.95
N PHE A 44 -2.90 4.34 8.64
CA PHE A 44 -4.04 4.15 7.74
C PHE A 44 -4.57 2.71 7.80
N ALA A 45 -3.69 1.71 7.80
CA ALA A 45 -4.11 0.32 7.93
C ALA A 45 -4.83 0.04 9.26
N ASP A 46 -4.28 0.57 10.38
CA ASP A 46 -4.85 0.39 11.72
C ASP A 46 -6.19 1.11 11.92
N GLN A 47 -6.42 2.20 11.18
CA GLN A 47 -7.60 3.06 11.30
C GLN A 47 -8.66 2.80 10.23
N CYS A 48 -8.53 1.75 9.43
CA CYS A 48 -9.61 1.36 8.52
C CYS A 48 -10.91 1.12 9.29
N PRO A 49 -12.06 1.64 8.82
CA PRO A 49 -13.35 1.40 9.44
C PRO A 49 -13.68 -0.09 9.56
N ILE A 50 -14.48 -0.45 10.56
CA ILE A 50 -14.98 -1.83 10.73
C ILE A 50 -15.70 -2.26 9.45
N GLY A 51 -15.39 -3.46 8.95
CA GLY A 51 -15.95 -3.98 7.69
C GLY A 51 -15.14 -3.61 6.44
N THR A 52 -14.12 -2.77 6.56
CA THR A 52 -13.18 -2.45 5.49
C THR A 52 -11.92 -3.32 5.61
N LEU A 53 -11.44 -3.85 4.49
CA LEU A 53 -10.26 -4.71 4.44
C LEU A 53 -9.04 -3.88 4.01
N ALA A 54 -8.07 -3.72 4.90
CA ALA A 54 -6.80 -3.08 4.59
C ALA A 54 -5.82 -4.08 3.99
N VAL A 55 -5.18 -3.71 2.87
CA VAL A 55 -4.19 -4.52 2.16
C VAL A 55 -2.88 -3.75 2.06
N PRO A 56 -1.99 -3.86 3.06
CA PRO A 56 -0.69 -3.21 3.03
C PRO A 56 0.29 -3.96 2.12
N LEU A 57 0.95 -3.22 1.24
CA LEU A 57 1.90 -3.69 0.24
C LEU A 57 3.15 -2.81 0.25
N ASN A 58 4.31 -3.40 0.48
CA ASN A 58 5.60 -2.71 0.28
C ASN A 58 6.10 -3.03 -1.13
N LEU A 59 6.03 -2.06 -2.04
CA LEU A 59 6.38 -2.29 -3.45
C LEU A 59 7.87 -2.51 -3.68
N LYS A 60 8.74 -2.02 -2.80
CA LYS A 60 10.17 -2.35 -2.84
C LYS A 60 10.42 -3.85 -2.63
N ALA A 61 9.57 -4.51 -1.85
CA ALA A 61 9.67 -5.95 -1.61
C ALA A 61 9.22 -6.80 -2.81
N ALA A 62 8.60 -6.19 -3.84
CA ALA A 62 8.23 -6.90 -5.07
C ALA A 62 9.45 -7.44 -5.83
N GLY A 63 10.59 -6.71 -5.78
CA GLY A 63 11.83 -7.12 -6.45
C GLY A 63 11.60 -7.56 -7.89
N GLY A 64 12.19 -8.67 -8.30
CA GLY A 64 12.00 -9.26 -9.63
C GLY A 64 10.65 -9.94 -9.87
N LEU A 65 9.74 -9.96 -8.90
CA LEU A 65 8.40 -10.57 -9.02
C LEU A 65 7.36 -9.62 -9.61
N GLY A 66 7.62 -8.31 -9.57
CA GLY A 66 6.79 -7.30 -10.21
C GLY A 66 5.30 -7.41 -9.85
N ILE A 67 4.45 -7.41 -10.88
CA ILE A 67 2.98 -7.47 -10.77
C ILE A 67 2.51 -8.77 -10.09
N ALA A 68 3.21 -9.88 -10.28
CA ALA A 68 2.89 -11.16 -9.65
C ALA A 68 2.91 -11.08 -8.12
N TYR A 69 3.82 -10.29 -7.55
CA TYR A 69 3.86 -10.02 -6.12
C TYR A 69 2.59 -9.33 -5.62
N VAL A 70 2.07 -8.36 -6.35
CA VAL A 70 0.86 -7.62 -5.98
C VAL A 70 -0.34 -8.58 -5.93
N PHE A 71 -0.57 -9.36 -6.98
CA PHE A 71 -1.65 -10.35 -7.01
C PHE A 71 -1.53 -11.36 -5.86
N TYR A 72 -0.35 -11.91 -5.65
CA TYR A 72 -0.10 -12.85 -4.56
C TYR A 72 -0.41 -12.24 -3.18
N ARG A 73 0.10 -11.05 -2.91
CA ARG A 73 -0.09 -10.38 -1.61
C ARG A 73 -1.54 -10.03 -1.34
N ILE A 74 -2.25 -9.48 -2.32
CA ILE A 74 -3.67 -9.14 -2.18
C ILE A 74 -4.47 -10.42 -1.88
N ARG A 75 -4.25 -11.50 -2.64
CA ARG A 75 -4.92 -12.78 -2.41
C ARG A 75 -4.62 -13.37 -1.04
N LYS A 76 -3.38 -13.24 -0.58
CA LYS A 76 -2.99 -13.72 0.76
C LYS A 76 -3.74 -12.98 1.88
N VAL A 77 -3.93 -11.68 1.75
CA VAL A 77 -4.63 -10.86 2.75
C VAL A 77 -6.14 -11.07 2.70
N LEU A 78 -6.71 -11.09 1.49
CA LEU A 78 -8.16 -11.20 1.29
C LEU A 78 -8.69 -12.65 1.30
N ALA A 79 -7.83 -13.64 1.43
CA ALA A 79 -8.04 -15.07 1.31
C ALA A 79 -8.28 -15.57 -0.14
N ALA A 80 -7.49 -16.58 -0.54
CA ALA A 80 -7.41 -17.09 -1.92
C ALA A 80 -8.77 -17.57 -2.48
N HIS A 81 -9.65 -18.14 -1.65
CA HIS A 81 -10.96 -18.65 -2.07
C HIS A 81 -11.91 -17.57 -2.63
N ARG A 82 -11.61 -16.28 -2.40
CA ARG A 82 -12.36 -15.15 -2.96
C ARG A 82 -12.00 -14.83 -4.42
N PHE A 83 -11.05 -15.56 -5.01
CA PHE A 83 -10.53 -15.30 -6.34
C PHE A 83 -10.74 -16.48 -7.31
N PRO A 84 -11.97 -16.98 -7.50
CA PRO A 84 -12.24 -18.15 -8.34
C PRO A 84 -12.01 -17.91 -9.83
N HIS A 85 -12.27 -16.68 -10.35
CA HIS A 85 -12.02 -16.37 -11.76
C HIS A 85 -10.52 -16.27 -12.03
N TYR A 86 -9.78 -15.61 -11.12
CA TYR A 86 -8.33 -15.53 -11.18
C TYR A 86 -7.67 -16.91 -11.15
N GLU A 87 -8.06 -17.79 -10.22
CA GLU A 87 -7.56 -19.17 -10.14
C GLU A 87 -7.76 -19.93 -11.45
N ARG A 88 -8.94 -19.76 -12.05
CA ARG A 88 -9.27 -20.38 -13.34
C ARG A 88 -8.37 -19.84 -14.45
N ALA A 89 -8.16 -18.53 -14.53
CA ALA A 89 -7.29 -17.92 -15.53
C ALA A 89 -5.85 -18.46 -15.41
N ILE A 90 -5.29 -18.50 -14.20
CA ILE A 90 -3.96 -19.07 -13.95
C ILE A 90 -3.89 -20.55 -14.36
N ALA A 91 -4.88 -21.33 -13.96
CA ALA A 91 -4.92 -22.77 -14.27
C ALA A 91 -5.01 -23.05 -15.79
N THR A 92 -5.75 -22.25 -16.54
CA THR A 92 -5.84 -22.36 -18.01
C THR A 92 -4.47 -22.17 -18.66
N PHE A 93 -3.67 -21.21 -18.22
CA PHE A 93 -2.32 -20.98 -18.76
C PHE A 93 -1.29 -22.03 -18.31
N LEU A 94 -1.45 -22.61 -17.12
CA LEU A 94 -0.56 -23.67 -16.64
C LEU A 94 -0.85 -25.05 -17.27
N HIS A 95 -2.12 -25.29 -17.67
CA HIS A 95 -2.59 -26.57 -18.16
C HIS A 95 -3.49 -26.38 -19.40
N PRO A 96 -2.93 -25.92 -20.53
CA PRO A 96 -3.71 -25.59 -21.73
C PRO A 96 -4.50 -26.79 -22.28
N ASP A 97 -4.02 -28.02 -22.04
CA ASP A 97 -4.63 -29.25 -22.56
C ASP A 97 -5.74 -29.81 -21.65
N ARG A 98 -6.06 -29.16 -20.54
CA ARG A 98 -7.09 -29.62 -19.59
C ARG A 98 -8.38 -28.84 -19.72
N THR A 99 -9.50 -29.52 -19.62
CA THR A 99 -10.82 -28.88 -19.57
C THR A 99 -11.06 -28.17 -18.24
N VAL A 100 -11.96 -27.20 -18.24
CA VAL A 100 -12.33 -26.42 -17.01
C VAL A 100 -12.86 -27.34 -15.90
N ALA A 101 -13.47 -28.48 -16.24
CA ALA A 101 -13.96 -29.47 -15.26
C ALA A 101 -12.80 -30.18 -14.55
N GLU A 102 -11.75 -30.58 -15.28
CA GLU A 102 -10.57 -31.26 -14.72
C GLU A 102 -9.74 -30.32 -13.83
N ILE A 103 -9.71 -29.03 -14.16
CA ILE A 103 -9.06 -27.99 -13.35
C ILE A 103 -9.73 -27.83 -11.99
N LYS A 104 -11.07 -27.93 -11.89
CA LYS A 104 -11.81 -27.85 -10.64
C LYS A 104 -11.48 -28.97 -9.66
N ILE A 105 -11.16 -30.16 -10.14
CA ILE A 105 -10.84 -31.33 -9.30
C ILE A 105 -9.42 -31.23 -8.71
N SER A 106 -8.49 -30.60 -9.41
CA SER A 106 -7.09 -30.43 -8.96
C SER A 106 -6.87 -29.20 -8.05
N GLY A 107 -7.87 -28.35 -7.88
CA GLY A 107 -7.78 -26.99 -7.29
C GLY A 107 -7.45 -26.88 -5.82
N ASN A 108 -7.24 -28.00 -5.09
CA ASN A 108 -7.00 -27.96 -3.64
C ASN A 108 -5.52 -27.87 -3.21
N LYS A 109 -4.56 -27.73 -4.11
CA LYS A 109 -3.11 -27.67 -3.78
C LYS A 109 -2.34 -26.62 -4.60
N LEU A 110 -2.84 -25.39 -4.67
CA LEU A 110 -2.09 -24.27 -5.26
C LEU A 110 -1.37 -23.42 -4.18
N SER A 111 -0.78 -24.06 -3.18
CA SER A 111 0.12 -23.40 -2.22
C SER A 111 1.55 -23.43 -2.74
N GLY A 112 2.00 -22.36 -3.23
CA GLY A 112 3.29 -22.14 -3.91
C GLY A 112 3.11 -21.10 -5.01
N ASP A 113 2.10 -20.25 -4.84
CA ASP A 113 1.44 -19.51 -5.90
C ASP A 113 2.26 -18.43 -6.57
N GLN A 114 3.24 -17.85 -5.87
CA GLN A 114 4.02 -16.73 -6.38
C GLN A 114 4.84 -17.14 -7.63
N SER A 115 5.48 -18.31 -7.57
CA SER A 115 6.26 -18.86 -8.69
C SER A 115 5.40 -19.22 -9.88
N LYS A 116 4.18 -19.76 -9.64
CA LYS A 116 3.24 -20.13 -10.71
C LYS A 116 2.69 -18.89 -11.42
N ILE A 117 2.34 -17.85 -10.66
CA ILE A 117 1.92 -16.57 -11.23
C ILE A 117 3.04 -16.00 -12.10
N GLN A 118 4.27 -16.01 -11.61
CA GLN A 118 5.42 -15.52 -12.36
C GLN A 118 5.63 -16.30 -13.67
N VAL A 119 5.55 -17.63 -13.64
CA VAL A 119 5.66 -18.48 -14.85
C VAL A 119 4.56 -18.14 -15.86
N VAL A 120 3.30 -17.99 -15.42
CA VAL A 120 2.20 -17.62 -16.30
C VAL A 120 2.43 -16.26 -16.94
N LEU A 121 2.92 -15.27 -16.17
CA LEU A 121 3.13 -13.92 -16.65
C LEU A 121 4.42 -13.74 -17.47
N GLN A 122 5.34 -14.71 -17.49
CA GLN A 122 6.55 -14.63 -18.31
C GLN A 122 6.27 -14.78 -19.81
N GLY A 123 5.26 -15.61 -20.21
CA GLY A 123 4.90 -15.81 -21.62
C GLY A 123 6.03 -16.32 -22.52
N GLN A 124 5.73 -16.66 -23.76
CA GLN A 124 6.72 -17.08 -24.77
C GLN A 124 7.23 -15.91 -25.63
N SER A 125 6.43 -14.85 -25.73
CA SER A 125 6.74 -13.60 -26.42
C SER A 125 6.16 -12.42 -25.66
N GLU A 126 6.56 -11.18 -26.02
CA GLU A 126 6.00 -9.99 -25.39
C GLU A 126 4.48 -9.88 -25.61
N ALA A 127 3.98 -10.22 -26.81
CA ALA A 127 2.56 -10.22 -27.11
C ALA A 127 1.80 -11.26 -26.28
N ASP A 128 2.35 -12.49 -26.13
CA ASP A 128 1.78 -13.54 -25.29
C ASP A 128 1.79 -13.10 -23.80
N ARG A 129 2.87 -12.48 -23.34
CA ARG A 129 2.98 -11.93 -21.98
C ARG A 129 1.89 -10.90 -21.70
N GLN A 130 1.70 -9.94 -22.60
CA GLN A 130 0.68 -8.90 -22.47
C GLN A 130 -0.74 -9.49 -22.49
N PHE A 131 -0.99 -10.43 -23.39
CA PHE A 131 -2.28 -11.13 -23.44
C PHE A 131 -2.59 -11.87 -22.14
N ARG A 132 -1.63 -12.65 -21.60
CA ARG A 132 -1.80 -13.40 -20.35
C ARG A 132 -2.01 -12.46 -19.16
N LEU A 133 -1.22 -11.39 -19.08
CA LEU A 133 -1.36 -10.37 -18.03
C LEU A 133 -2.77 -9.75 -18.06
N GLN A 134 -3.26 -9.38 -19.25
CA GLN A 134 -4.59 -8.81 -19.42
C GLN A 134 -5.70 -9.77 -18.96
N GLN A 135 -5.62 -11.05 -19.34
CA GLN A 135 -6.61 -12.07 -18.95
C GLN A 135 -6.59 -12.32 -17.44
N VAL A 136 -5.41 -12.50 -16.87
CA VAL A 136 -5.24 -12.72 -15.42
C VAL A 136 -5.72 -11.51 -14.62
N GLN A 137 -5.37 -10.30 -15.04
CA GLN A 137 -5.78 -9.06 -14.43
C GLN A 137 -7.31 -8.86 -14.49
N SER A 138 -7.91 -9.05 -15.67
CA SER A 138 -9.36 -8.93 -15.83
C SER A 138 -10.11 -9.89 -14.91
N ALA A 139 -9.65 -11.15 -14.81
CA ALA A 139 -10.20 -12.13 -13.89
C ALA A 139 -10.02 -11.73 -12.42
N PHE A 140 -8.85 -11.19 -12.05
CA PHE A 140 -8.54 -10.73 -10.71
C PHE A 140 -9.44 -9.57 -10.25
N PHE A 141 -9.59 -8.56 -11.07
CA PHE A 141 -10.45 -7.42 -10.75
C PHE A 141 -11.94 -7.80 -10.78
N LYS A 142 -12.34 -8.77 -11.64
CA LYS A 142 -13.68 -9.34 -11.58
C LYS A 142 -13.99 -9.96 -10.22
N ASP A 143 -13.04 -10.67 -9.62
CA ASP A 143 -13.20 -11.23 -8.28
C ASP A 143 -13.23 -10.14 -7.20
N LEU A 144 -12.40 -9.10 -7.31
CA LEU A 144 -12.41 -7.96 -6.39
C LEU A 144 -13.75 -7.22 -6.38
N ARG A 145 -14.37 -7.01 -7.55
CA ARG A 145 -15.70 -6.37 -7.67
C ARG A 145 -16.82 -7.17 -6.98
N GLN A 146 -16.63 -8.47 -6.77
CA GLN A 146 -17.57 -9.32 -6.06
C GLN A 146 -17.40 -9.28 -4.54
N CYS A 147 -16.35 -8.64 -4.03
CA CYS A 147 -16.16 -8.45 -2.61
C CYS A 147 -17.20 -7.46 -2.06
N ARG A 148 -17.95 -7.89 -1.04
CA ARG A 148 -18.96 -7.04 -0.39
C ARG A 148 -18.37 -5.98 0.53
N SER A 149 -17.16 -6.21 1.03
CA SER A 149 -16.43 -5.29 1.89
C SER A 149 -15.67 -4.28 1.05
N ALA A 150 -15.60 -3.04 1.50
CA ALA A 150 -14.66 -2.06 0.95
C ALA A 150 -13.21 -2.53 1.16
N ILE A 151 -12.34 -2.27 0.20
CA ILE A 151 -10.94 -2.66 0.22
C ILE A 151 -10.07 -1.42 0.07
N VAL A 152 -9.11 -1.26 0.97
CA VAL A 152 -8.11 -0.19 0.92
C VAL A 152 -6.74 -0.80 0.63
N PHE A 153 -6.21 -0.55 -0.56
CA PHE A 153 -4.82 -0.89 -0.89
C PHE A 153 -3.89 0.20 -0.35
N ILE A 154 -2.86 -0.20 0.36
CA ILE A 154 -1.88 0.73 0.94
C ILE A 154 -0.52 0.38 0.36
N LEU A 155 -0.12 1.09 -0.69
CA LEU A 155 1.11 0.88 -1.45
C LEU A 155 2.22 1.77 -0.90
N ASP A 156 3.15 1.18 -0.14
CA ASP A 156 4.31 1.90 0.40
C ASP A 156 5.54 1.73 -0.49
N THR A 157 6.39 2.75 -0.49
CA THR A 157 7.68 2.77 -1.19
C THR A 157 7.53 2.60 -2.71
N PHE A 158 6.59 3.35 -3.32
CA PHE A 158 6.27 3.29 -4.75
C PHE A 158 7.53 3.49 -5.64
N ASN A 159 8.38 4.47 -5.33
CA ASN A 159 9.64 4.71 -6.03
C ASN A 159 10.69 3.59 -5.87
N GLY A 160 10.46 2.60 -5.04
CA GLY A 160 11.29 1.39 -4.92
C GLY A 160 10.81 0.22 -5.77
N ALA A 161 9.70 0.36 -6.48
CA ALA A 161 9.19 -0.62 -7.44
C ALA A 161 9.97 -0.57 -8.76
N THR A 162 9.93 -1.65 -9.54
CA THR A 162 10.48 -1.66 -10.90
C THR A 162 9.68 -0.72 -11.81
N PRO A 163 10.30 -0.13 -12.87
CA PRO A 163 9.59 0.76 -13.80
C PRO A 163 8.32 0.12 -14.39
N GLU A 164 8.37 -1.18 -14.69
CA GLU A 164 7.21 -1.93 -15.19
C GLU A 164 6.06 -1.97 -14.15
N LEU A 165 6.39 -2.23 -12.89
CA LEU A 165 5.39 -2.25 -11.82
C LEU A 165 4.82 -0.86 -11.55
N GLN A 166 5.66 0.19 -11.62
CA GLN A 166 5.20 1.58 -11.51
C GLN A 166 4.21 1.92 -12.62
N ALA A 167 4.58 1.66 -13.88
CA ALA A 167 3.71 1.92 -15.04
C ALA A 167 2.39 1.14 -14.95
N TRP A 168 2.42 -0.10 -14.47
CA TRP A 168 1.20 -0.89 -14.28
C TRP A 168 0.31 -0.31 -13.16
N VAL A 169 0.90 0.14 -12.06
CA VAL A 169 0.14 0.78 -10.97
C VAL A 169 -0.49 2.07 -11.47
N GLU A 170 0.27 2.94 -12.14
CA GLU A 170 -0.22 4.23 -12.65
C GLU A 170 -1.33 4.08 -13.68
N GLY A 171 -1.13 3.21 -14.67
CA GLY A 171 -2.03 3.08 -15.80
C GLY A 171 -3.23 2.17 -15.50
N GLN A 172 -2.99 0.97 -14.98
CA GLN A 172 -4.02 -0.06 -14.94
C GLN A 172 -4.63 -0.24 -13.54
N PHE A 173 -3.78 -0.31 -12.51
CA PHE A 173 -4.29 -0.58 -11.16
C PHE A 173 -5.11 0.58 -10.60
N LEU A 174 -4.63 1.81 -10.73
CA LEU A 174 -5.34 3.00 -10.24
C LEU A 174 -6.60 3.29 -11.05
N MET A 175 -6.61 3.01 -12.35
CA MET A 175 -7.83 3.07 -13.18
C MET A 175 -8.91 2.11 -12.65
N GLU A 176 -8.55 0.86 -12.37
CA GLU A 176 -9.48 -0.11 -11.80
C GLU A 176 -10.00 0.29 -10.40
N VAL A 177 -9.17 0.95 -9.60
CA VAL A 177 -9.62 1.54 -8.32
C VAL A 177 -10.60 2.69 -8.57
N ALA A 178 -10.33 3.54 -9.54
CA ALA A 178 -11.18 4.65 -9.92
C ALA A 178 -12.56 4.18 -10.41
N ASP A 179 -12.61 3.11 -11.17
CA ASP A 179 -13.85 2.56 -11.74
C ASP A 179 -14.74 1.80 -10.74
N ASN A 180 -14.20 1.45 -9.56
CA ASN A 180 -14.91 0.59 -8.60
C ASN A 180 -15.15 1.29 -7.25
N GLN A 181 -16.40 1.58 -6.92
CA GLN A 181 -16.80 2.35 -5.72
C GLN A 181 -16.36 1.71 -4.38
N GLY A 182 -16.15 0.41 -4.33
CA GLY A 182 -15.69 -0.29 -3.11
C GLY A 182 -14.17 -0.38 -2.96
N LEU A 183 -13.39 0.15 -3.92
CA LEU A 183 -11.94 0.10 -3.91
C LEU A 183 -11.36 1.48 -3.61
N TYR A 184 -10.38 1.50 -2.72
CA TYR A 184 -9.59 2.68 -2.35
C TYR A 184 -8.11 2.36 -2.44
N CYS A 185 -7.29 3.35 -2.75
CA CYS A 185 -5.85 3.18 -2.81
C CYS A 185 -5.12 4.35 -2.15
N VAL A 186 -4.13 4.04 -1.34
CA VAL A 186 -3.14 5.00 -0.84
C VAL A 186 -1.79 4.62 -1.42
N VAL A 187 -1.11 5.56 -2.07
CA VAL A 187 0.23 5.35 -2.64
C VAL A 187 1.22 6.29 -1.98
N ALA A 188 2.27 5.75 -1.38
CA ALA A 188 3.31 6.54 -0.72
C ALA A 188 4.69 6.35 -1.36
N GLY A 189 5.42 7.45 -1.55
CA GLY A 189 6.76 7.44 -2.13
C GLY A 189 7.49 8.78 -2.01
N GLN A 190 8.75 8.81 -2.43
CA GLN A 190 9.45 10.08 -2.70
C GLN A 190 8.93 10.69 -4.00
N GLN A 191 8.63 9.82 -4.95
CA GLN A 191 7.83 10.08 -6.14
C GLN A 191 6.57 9.23 -6.03
N VAL A 192 5.46 9.74 -6.51
CA VAL A 192 4.15 9.09 -6.56
C VAL A 192 3.61 9.18 -7.98
N PRO A 193 2.62 8.37 -8.37
CA PRO A 193 2.01 8.43 -9.69
C PRO A 193 1.62 9.85 -10.10
N GLU A 194 1.82 10.17 -11.37
CA GLU A 194 1.19 11.35 -11.97
C GLU A 194 -0.25 11.03 -12.34
N ALA A 195 -1.12 12.02 -12.15
CA ALA A 195 -2.54 11.84 -12.43
C ALA A 195 -2.77 11.65 -13.94
N SER A 196 -3.50 10.60 -14.31
CA SER A 196 -3.98 10.38 -15.67
C SER A 196 -5.45 10.82 -15.78
N ILE A 197 -5.90 11.03 -17.01
CA ILE A 197 -7.28 11.48 -17.30
C ILE A 197 -8.31 10.54 -16.66
N GLU A 198 -8.02 9.24 -16.57
CA GLU A 198 -8.92 8.21 -16.08
C GLU A 198 -9.23 8.33 -14.59
N TRP A 199 -8.32 8.91 -13.79
CA TRP A 199 -8.51 9.00 -12.34
C TRP A 199 -8.14 10.38 -11.75
N GLU A 200 -7.87 11.38 -12.59
CA GLU A 200 -7.47 12.73 -12.17
C GLU A 200 -8.49 13.36 -11.19
N SER A 201 -9.79 13.23 -11.46
CA SER A 201 -10.83 13.77 -10.59
C SER A 201 -11.02 13.02 -9.28
N LEU A 202 -10.49 11.81 -9.16
CA LEU A 202 -10.69 10.89 -8.03
C LEU A 202 -9.48 10.75 -7.13
N HIS A 203 -8.49 11.64 -7.27
CA HIS A 203 -7.32 11.62 -6.40
C HIS A 203 -7.19 12.87 -5.52
N HIS A 204 -6.44 12.70 -4.44
CA HIS A 204 -5.94 13.79 -3.62
C HIS A 204 -4.46 13.56 -3.31
N ARG A 205 -3.65 14.64 -3.30
CA ARG A 205 -2.20 14.54 -3.03
C ARG A 205 -1.83 15.35 -1.80
N PHE A 206 -1.16 14.70 -0.85
CA PHE A 206 -0.45 15.36 0.24
C PHE A 206 1.06 15.34 -0.01
N CYS A 207 1.67 16.51 0.09
CA CYS A 207 3.13 16.65 0.19
C CYS A 207 3.49 16.82 1.66
N LEU A 208 3.98 15.75 2.31
CA LEU A 208 4.31 15.82 3.73
C LEU A 208 5.46 16.79 3.98
N LYS A 209 5.28 17.63 4.97
CA LYS A 209 6.29 18.59 5.44
C LYS A 209 6.97 18.10 6.71
N PRO A 210 8.16 18.64 7.06
CA PRO A 210 8.76 18.46 8.38
C PRO A 210 7.77 18.86 9.47
N ILE A 211 7.85 18.22 10.62
CA ILE A 211 7.03 18.53 11.78
C ILE A 211 7.86 19.41 12.71
N ARG A 212 7.64 20.74 12.65
CA ARG A 212 8.40 21.72 13.42
C ARG A 212 7.67 22.15 14.71
N GLU A 213 6.46 21.70 14.91
CA GLU A 213 5.66 22.03 16.10
C GLU A 213 6.21 21.28 17.32
N HIS A 214 6.90 22.00 18.23
CA HIS A 214 7.49 21.44 19.45
C HIS A 214 6.46 20.72 20.31
N GLU A 215 5.24 21.26 20.43
CA GLU A 215 4.14 20.67 21.18
C GLU A 215 3.70 19.29 20.62
N ALA A 216 3.74 19.11 19.30
CA ALA A 216 3.43 17.82 18.69
C ALA A 216 4.43 16.74 19.11
N TRP A 217 5.71 17.09 19.18
CA TRP A 217 6.78 16.20 19.62
C TRP A 217 6.75 15.95 21.14
N TYR A 218 6.37 16.96 21.92
CA TYR A 218 6.19 16.79 23.36
C TYR A 218 5.07 15.79 23.67
N ARG A 219 3.92 15.91 22.99
CA ARG A 219 2.82 14.94 23.09
C ARG A 219 3.26 13.54 22.63
N TYR A 220 3.96 13.44 21.51
CA TYR A 220 4.49 12.18 21.02
C TYR A 220 5.40 11.50 22.05
N ALA A 221 6.39 12.21 22.59
CA ALA A 221 7.33 11.67 23.57
C ALA A 221 6.62 11.21 24.85
N ARG A 222 5.73 12.04 25.39
CA ARG A 222 4.92 11.71 26.56
C ARG A 222 4.08 10.44 26.33
N ASP A 223 3.44 10.37 25.19
CA ASP A 223 2.52 9.29 24.85
C ASP A 223 3.26 7.96 24.59
N GLU A 224 4.52 8.00 24.15
CA GLU A 224 5.41 6.84 24.04
C GLU A 224 6.14 6.51 25.36
N GLY A 225 5.91 7.30 26.43
CA GLY A 225 6.50 7.08 27.75
C GLY A 225 7.94 7.60 27.91
N TYR A 226 8.39 8.47 27.01
CA TYR A 226 9.70 9.12 27.12
C TYR A 226 9.67 10.32 28.05
N LEU A 227 10.66 10.44 28.93
CA LEU A 227 10.78 11.55 29.89
C LEU A 227 11.63 12.67 29.28
N PHE A 228 10.96 13.64 28.66
CA PHE A 228 11.55 14.86 28.12
C PHE A 228 10.78 16.09 28.60
N ASN A 229 11.48 17.20 28.80
CA ASN A 229 10.84 18.50 28.93
C ASN A 229 10.69 19.17 27.55
N GLN A 230 9.90 20.24 27.48
CA GLN A 230 9.64 20.95 26.22
C GLN A 230 10.91 21.54 25.60
N GLU A 231 11.83 22.08 26.43
CA GLU A 231 13.07 22.69 25.97
C GLU A 231 13.97 21.65 25.27
N GLN A 232 14.16 20.48 25.89
CA GLN A 232 14.96 19.40 25.33
C GLN A 232 14.41 18.91 23.99
N LEU A 233 13.08 18.79 23.87
CA LEU A 233 12.45 18.41 22.62
C LEU A 233 12.52 19.52 21.58
N GLY A 234 12.35 20.79 22.00
CA GLY A 234 12.55 21.93 21.13
C GLY A 234 13.94 21.93 20.49
N MET A 235 15.00 21.72 21.30
CA MET A 235 16.37 21.62 20.79
C MET A 235 16.52 20.48 19.76
N LEU A 236 15.92 19.30 20.00
CA LEU A 236 15.96 18.19 19.03
C LEU A 236 15.23 18.54 17.73
N VAL A 237 14.05 19.17 17.83
CA VAL A 237 13.26 19.58 16.67
C VAL A 237 14.04 20.59 15.82
N ASP A 238 14.67 21.57 16.45
CA ASP A 238 15.45 22.60 15.77
C ASP A 238 16.72 22.01 15.15
N LEU A 239 17.45 21.14 15.89
CA LEU A 239 18.65 20.46 15.41
C LEU A 239 18.37 19.60 14.17
N TYR A 240 17.28 18.84 14.17
CA TYR A 240 16.89 17.95 13.08
C TYR A 240 15.89 18.60 12.10
N GLN A 241 15.65 19.90 12.21
CA GLN A 241 14.79 20.69 11.31
C GLN A 241 13.40 20.10 11.11
N GLY A 242 12.85 19.46 12.12
CA GLY A 242 11.53 18.83 12.07
C GLY A 242 11.46 17.51 11.28
N VAL A 243 12.59 16.88 10.92
CA VAL A 243 12.59 15.60 10.20
C VAL A 243 12.18 14.45 11.14
N PRO A 244 11.01 13.80 10.93
CA PRO A 244 10.43 12.87 11.89
C PRO A 244 11.32 11.70 12.30
N ASP A 245 11.96 11.01 11.35
CA ASP A 245 12.78 9.85 11.66
C ASP A 245 14.02 10.24 12.48
N SER A 246 14.64 11.39 12.18
CA SER A 246 15.81 11.88 12.90
C SER A 246 15.47 12.28 14.34
N ILE A 247 14.32 12.95 14.54
CA ILE A 247 13.85 13.34 15.88
C ILE A 247 13.50 12.08 16.70
N ALA A 248 12.78 11.12 16.11
CA ALA A 248 12.40 9.89 16.80
C ALA A 248 13.65 9.08 17.22
N GLN A 249 14.66 9.00 16.36
CA GLN A 249 15.96 8.39 16.70
C GLN A 249 16.67 9.15 17.82
N GLY A 250 16.72 10.48 17.76
CA GLY A 250 17.31 11.32 18.79
C GLY A 250 16.64 11.11 20.16
N ILE A 251 15.30 11.06 20.19
CA ILE A 251 14.54 10.75 21.40
C ILE A 251 14.94 9.39 21.98
N GLN A 252 15.00 8.35 21.13
CA GLN A 252 15.38 7.00 21.57
C GLN A 252 16.81 6.95 22.12
N MET A 253 17.78 7.55 21.44
CA MET A 253 19.18 7.56 21.86
C MET A 253 19.37 8.24 23.23
N VAL A 254 18.77 9.43 23.43
CA VAL A 254 18.85 10.14 24.70
C VAL A 254 18.17 9.37 25.84
N SER A 255 17.04 8.71 25.55
CA SER A 255 16.32 7.89 26.53
C SER A 255 17.13 6.66 26.97
N GLN A 256 17.81 5.99 26.05
CA GLN A 256 18.67 4.84 26.36
C GLN A 256 19.86 5.21 27.25
N HIS A 257 20.51 6.34 26.97
CA HIS A 257 21.62 6.84 27.79
C HIS A 257 21.20 7.15 29.23
N ARG A 258 19.99 7.70 29.44
CA ARG A 258 19.45 7.99 30.78
C ARG A 258 19.11 6.75 31.61
N GLN A 259 18.80 5.63 30.95
CA GLN A 259 18.51 4.36 31.66
C GLN A 259 19.78 3.58 32.02
N SER A 260 20.92 3.94 31.41
CA SER A 260 22.21 3.29 31.62
C SER A 260 23.12 4.05 32.59
N SER A 261 22.70 5.23 33.03
CA SER A 261 23.36 6.10 34.04
C SER A 261 22.62 6.07 35.36
#